data_eddeb2f46c5c34d4438f51832d66cddb
#
_entry.id   eddeb2f46c5c34d4438f51832d66cddb
#
_cell.length_a   1.000
_cell.length_b   1.000
_cell.length_c   1.000
_cell.angle_alpha   90.00
_cell.angle_beta   90.00
_cell.angle_gamma   90.00
#
_symmetry.space_group_name_H-M   'P 1'
#
loop_
_entity.id
_entity.type
_entity.pdbx_description
1 polymer ?
#
loop_
_entity_poly.entity_id
_entity_poly.type
_entity_poly.pdbx_seq_one_letter_code
_entity_poly.pdbx_strand_id
1 'polypeptide(L)'
;AYAAALPRPPMPNLLLMGMTGLGKSYLGNAIAYRALGRGVEALRATAYGFVQDTLDGIRGENRALPRYRSIPLLVLDDLGTEPLIPNVTVESLFAVVNERAARGLATVMATNLAFAALQDRYGERLFSRLTDGTTTRILRLTGDSLRRGTPAC
;
A
#
# COMPACT_ATOMS: atom_id res chain seq x y z
N ALA A 1 8.29 -5.25 -14.80
CA ALA A 1 7.99 -6.63 -14.39
C ALA A 1 6.66 -6.72 -13.61
N TYR A 2 6.50 -6.12 -12.39
CA TYR A 2 5.29 -6.26 -11.58
C TYR A 2 4.00 -5.84 -12.33
N ALA A 3 3.96 -4.63 -12.88
CA ALA A 3 2.79 -4.14 -13.64
C ALA A 3 2.47 -4.96 -14.90
N ALA A 4 3.45 -5.66 -15.47
CA ALA A 4 3.24 -6.53 -16.61
C ALA A 4 2.56 -7.86 -16.22
N ALA A 5 2.72 -8.30 -14.99
CA ALA A 5 2.15 -9.54 -14.46
C ALA A 5 0.75 -9.36 -13.84
N LEU A 6 0.21 -8.12 -13.81
CA LEU A 6 -1.15 -7.86 -13.33
C LEU A 6 -2.19 -8.57 -14.21
N PRO A 7 -3.30 -9.02 -13.64
CA PRO A 7 -3.75 -8.80 -12.26
C PRO A 7 -3.18 -9.77 -11.21
N ARG A 8 -2.44 -10.79 -11.60
CA ARG A 8 -1.92 -11.83 -10.70
C ARG A 8 -0.40 -11.96 -10.80
N PRO A 9 0.36 -11.03 -10.20
CA PRO A 9 1.81 -11.16 -10.16
C PRO A 9 2.24 -12.34 -9.27
N PRO A 10 3.40 -12.96 -9.55
CA PRO A 10 3.91 -14.10 -8.77
C PRO A 10 4.03 -13.81 -7.26
N MET A 11 4.36 -12.57 -6.92
CA MET A 11 4.31 -12.04 -5.56
C MET A 11 3.24 -10.95 -5.53
N PRO A 12 2.10 -11.19 -4.86
CA PRO A 12 0.97 -10.27 -4.95
C PRO A 12 1.25 -8.90 -4.33
N ASN A 13 2.09 -8.84 -3.30
CA ASN A 13 2.42 -7.59 -2.64
C ASN A 13 3.70 -6.95 -3.19
N LEU A 14 3.69 -5.63 -3.35
CA LEU A 14 4.86 -4.80 -3.65
C LEU A 14 4.97 -3.71 -2.58
N LEU A 15 6.03 -3.75 -1.77
CA LEU A 15 6.31 -2.73 -0.77
C LEU A 15 7.38 -1.76 -1.30
N LEU A 16 6.99 -0.51 -1.53
CA LEU A 16 7.86 0.58 -1.94
C LEU A 16 8.36 1.32 -0.70
N MET A 17 9.66 1.28 -0.45
CA MET A 17 10.28 1.93 0.71
C MET A 17 11.27 2.99 0.28
N GLY A 18 11.40 4.04 1.07
CA GLY A 18 12.40 5.08 0.85
C GLY A 18 11.96 6.42 1.42
N MET A 19 12.87 7.37 1.51
CA MET A 19 12.59 8.70 2.04
C MET A 19 11.54 9.45 1.21
N THR A 20 10.98 10.49 1.79
CA THR A 20 10.05 11.40 1.10
C THR A 20 10.72 12.01 -0.15
N GLY A 21 9.94 12.12 -1.23
CA GLY A 21 10.42 12.74 -2.47
C GLY A 21 11.12 11.79 -3.46
N LEU A 22 11.28 10.50 -3.13
CA LEU A 22 11.93 9.53 -4.02
C LEU A 22 10.99 8.90 -5.08
N GLY A 23 9.78 9.41 -5.24
CA GLY A 23 8.87 8.97 -6.31
C GLY A 23 8.04 7.72 -6.03
N LYS A 24 7.92 7.27 -4.76
CA LYS A 24 7.09 6.11 -4.40
C LYS A 24 5.64 6.25 -4.86
N SER A 25 5.00 7.37 -4.53
CA SER A 25 3.62 7.66 -4.94
C SER A 25 3.48 7.76 -6.45
N TYR A 26 4.49 8.34 -7.14
CA TYR A 26 4.54 8.37 -8.60
C TYR A 26 4.58 6.96 -9.19
N LEU A 27 5.43 6.09 -8.64
CA LEU A 27 5.54 4.71 -9.10
C LEU A 27 4.25 3.92 -8.83
N GLY A 28 3.62 4.08 -7.67
CA GLY A 28 2.31 3.50 -7.36
C GLY A 28 1.23 3.94 -8.36
N ASN A 29 1.19 5.24 -8.67
CA ASN A 29 0.27 5.80 -9.66
C ASN A 29 0.54 5.25 -11.07
N ALA A 30 1.80 5.16 -11.49
CA ALA A 30 2.18 4.62 -12.79
C ALA A 30 1.77 3.14 -12.95
N ILE A 31 1.88 2.35 -11.87
CA ILE A 31 1.41 0.95 -11.84
C ILE A 31 -0.10 0.91 -12.00
N ALA A 32 -0.85 1.73 -11.24
CA ALA A 32 -2.31 1.79 -11.33
C ALA A 32 -2.78 2.25 -12.72
N TYR A 33 -2.18 3.28 -13.27
CA TYR A 33 -2.49 3.77 -14.61
C TYR A 33 -2.27 2.69 -15.70
N ARG A 34 -1.15 1.97 -15.62
CA ARG A 34 -0.86 0.88 -16.53
C ARG A 34 -1.83 -0.30 -16.38
N ALA A 35 -2.30 -0.58 -15.16
CA ALA A 35 -3.32 -1.59 -14.91
C ALA A 35 -4.64 -1.22 -15.59
N LEU A 36 -5.10 0.01 -15.37
CA LEU A 36 -6.33 0.55 -15.99
C LEU A 36 -6.27 0.51 -17.52
N GLY A 37 -5.15 0.89 -18.11
CA GLY A 37 -4.93 0.81 -19.57
C GLY A 37 -4.96 -0.61 -20.15
N ARG A 38 -4.93 -1.63 -19.29
CA ARG A 38 -5.07 -3.06 -19.63
C ARG A 38 -6.41 -3.66 -19.22
N GLY A 39 -7.36 -2.82 -18.79
CA GLY A 39 -8.67 -3.26 -18.32
C GLY A 39 -8.66 -3.90 -16.92
N VAL A 40 -7.57 -3.72 -16.15
CA VAL A 40 -7.50 -4.19 -14.76
C VAL A 40 -7.95 -3.08 -13.84
N GLU A 41 -9.02 -3.32 -13.08
CA GLU A 41 -9.53 -2.35 -12.10
C GLU A 41 -8.51 -2.08 -10.99
N ALA A 42 -8.36 -0.82 -10.64
CA ALA A 42 -7.46 -0.36 -9.60
C ALA A 42 -8.15 0.61 -8.65
N LEU A 43 -7.84 0.49 -7.35
CA LEU A 43 -8.21 1.43 -6.31
C LEU A 43 -6.93 2.02 -5.71
N ARG A 44 -6.85 3.34 -5.66
CA ARG A 44 -5.81 4.03 -4.92
C ARG A 44 -6.41 4.73 -3.71
N ALA A 45 -5.78 4.53 -2.56
CA ALA A 45 -6.09 5.22 -1.32
C ALA A 45 -4.79 5.56 -0.58
N THR A 46 -4.84 6.58 0.28
CA THR A 46 -3.81 6.76 1.31
C THR A 46 -4.12 5.86 2.49
N ALA A 47 -3.11 5.51 3.30
CA ALA A 47 -3.36 4.77 4.53
C ALA A 47 -4.31 5.52 5.48
N TYR A 48 -4.20 6.86 5.52
CA TYR A 48 -5.13 7.72 6.25
C TYR A 48 -6.59 7.54 5.74
N GLY A 49 -6.80 7.65 4.43
CA GLY A 49 -8.13 7.48 3.81
C GLY A 49 -8.71 6.09 4.07
N PHE A 50 -7.87 5.04 4.00
CA PHE A 50 -8.28 3.68 4.34
C PHE A 50 -8.79 3.55 5.78
N VAL A 51 -8.12 4.19 6.74
CA VAL A 51 -8.56 4.19 8.15
C VAL A 51 -9.86 4.96 8.33
N GLN A 52 -10.04 6.11 7.66
CA GLN A 52 -11.30 6.85 7.68
C GLN A 52 -12.46 6.01 7.09
N ASP A 53 -12.26 5.42 5.93
CA ASP A 53 -13.25 4.52 5.31
C ASP A 53 -13.60 3.32 6.21
N THR A 54 -12.62 2.82 6.96
CA THR A 54 -12.84 1.74 7.93
C THR A 54 -13.73 2.19 9.09
N LEU A 55 -13.45 3.36 9.64
CA LEU A 55 -14.25 3.94 10.74
C LEU A 55 -15.69 4.22 10.29
N ASP A 56 -15.85 4.80 9.11
CA ASP A 56 -17.16 5.07 8.54
C ASP A 56 -17.93 3.78 8.26
N GLY A 57 -17.22 2.73 7.84
CA GLY A 57 -17.79 1.39 7.69
C GLY A 57 -18.29 0.79 9.02
N ILE A 58 -17.52 0.97 10.11
CA ILE A 58 -17.92 0.53 11.46
C ILE A 58 -19.17 1.29 11.94
N ARG A 59 -19.30 2.58 11.59
CA ARG A 59 -20.46 3.40 11.90
C ARG A 59 -21.68 3.12 11.00
N GLY A 60 -21.51 2.31 9.96
CA GLY A 60 -22.55 2.01 8.98
C GLY A 60 -22.74 3.10 7.91
N GLU A 61 -21.82 4.07 7.83
CA GLU A 61 -21.89 5.22 6.92
C GLU A 61 -21.25 4.94 5.56
N ASN A 62 -20.38 3.94 5.48
CA ASN A 62 -19.61 3.60 4.26
C ASN A 62 -19.52 2.08 4.06
N ARG A 63 -19.52 1.64 2.79
CA ARG A 63 -19.32 0.24 2.39
C ARG A 63 -18.04 0.05 1.57
N ALA A 64 -17.03 0.85 1.81
CA ALA A 64 -15.77 0.79 1.05
C ALA A 64 -14.92 -0.45 1.36
N LEU A 65 -14.99 -0.99 2.59
CA LEU A 65 -14.17 -2.13 3.02
C LEU A 65 -14.22 -3.36 2.11
N PRO A 66 -15.40 -3.83 1.63
CA PRO A 66 -15.46 -4.94 0.69
C PRO A 66 -14.69 -4.67 -0.60
N ARG A 67 -14.67 -3.42 -1.08
CA ARG A 67 -13.92 -3.03 -2.28
C ARG A 67 -12.41 -3.10 -2.07
N TYR A 68 -11.90 -2.67 -0.92
CA TYR A 68 -10.48 -2.83 -0.57
C TYR A 68 -10.03 -4.29 -0.60
N ARG A 69 -10.90 -5.23 -0.21
CA ARG A 69 -10.61 -6.65 -0.18
C ARG A 69 -10.68 -7.34 -1.54
N SER A 70 -11.50 -6.84 -2.46
CA SER A 70 -11.85 -7.54 -3.71
C SER A 70 -11.27 -6.94 -4.98
N ILE A 71 -10.91 -5.66 -5.00
CA ILE A 71 -10.39 -5.00 -6.20
C ILE A 71 -9.12 -5.71 -6.72
N PRO A 72 -8.97 -5.93 -8.04
CA PRO A 72 -7.80 -6.61 -8.61
C PRO A 72 -6.46 -5.96 -8.23
N LEU A 73 -6.36 -4.62 -8.28
CA LEU A 73 -5.19 -3.88 -7.81
C LEU A 73 -5.56 -2.86 -6.74
N LEU A 74 -4.93 -2.96 -5.58
CA LEU A 74 -4.98 -1.95 -4.52
C LEU A 74 -3.64 -1.23 -4.42
N VAL A 75 -3.65 0.10 -4.37
CA VAL A 75 -2.49 0.94 -4.05
C VAL A 75 -2.76 1.67 -2.75
N LEU A 76 -2.02 1.33 -1.69
CA LEU A 76 -2.03 2.01 -0.38
C LEU A 76 -0.80 2.90 -0.26
N ASP A 77 -1.00 4.19 -0.36
CA ASP A 77 0.06 5.20 -0.30
C ASP A 77 0.23 5.75 1.13
N ASP A 78 1.44 6.23 1.42
CA ASP A 78 1.80 6.87 2.69
C ASP A 78 1.51 6.01 3.94
N LEU A 79 1.78 4.70 3.84
CA LEU A 79 1.66 3.78 4.97
C LEU A 79 2.61 4.23 6.11
N GLY A 80 2.07 4.43 7.30
CA GLY A 80 2.78 4.98 8.45
C GLY A 80 2.39 6.41 8.83
N THR A 81 1.51 7.08 8.06
CA THR A 81 1.03 8.43 8.35
C THR A 81 -0.38 8.45 8.96
N GLU A 82 -1.12 7.36 8.86
CA GLU A 82 -2.46 7.22 9.40
C GLU A 82 -2.46 7.21 10.93
N PRO A 83 -3.57 7.62 11.58
CA PRO A 83 -3.71 7.51 13.04
C PRO A 83 -3.74 6.05 13.47
N LEU A 84 -3.08 5.72 14.59
CA LEU A 84 -3.18 4.41 15.23
C LEU A 84 -4.38 4.38 16.18
N ILE A 85 -5.52 3.93 15.67
CA ILE A 85 -6.74 3.79 16.44
C ILE A 85 -6.77 2.37 17.02
N PRO A 86 -6.85 2.21 18.36
CA PRO A 86 -6.87 0.89 19.00
C PRO A 86 -7.95 -0.02 18.39
N ASN A 87 -7.59 -1.27 18.14
CA ASN A 87 -8.47 -2.31 17.58
C ASN A 87 -9.09 -1.99 16.21
N VAL A 88 -8.58 -0.99 15.51
CA VAL A 88 -9.06 -0.61 14.17
C VAL A 88 -7.93 -0.60 13.15
N THR A 89 -6.92 0.26 13.34
CA THR A 89 -5.91 0.51 12.29
C THR A 89 -5.10 -0.74 11.94
N VAL A 90 -4.46 -1.35 12.93
CA VAL A 90 -3.58 -2.50 12.69
C VAL A 90 -4.39 -3.71 12.24
N GLU A 91 -5.52 -3.97 12.89
CA GLU A 91 -6.39 -5.11 12.59
C GLU A 91 -6.98 -5.03 11.17
N SER A 92 -7.46 -3.86 10.77
CA SER A 92 -8.03 -3.69 9.43
C SER A 92 -6.98 -3.76 8.33
N LEU A 93 -5.80 -3.16 8.52
CA LEU A 93 -4.66 -3.30 7.60
C LEU A 93 -4.22 -4.76 7.49
N PHE A 94 -4.07 -5.45 8.64
CA PHE A 94 -3.72 -6.86 8.65
C PHE A 94 -4.74 -7.70 7.89
N ALA A 95 -6.03 -7.51 8.16
CA ALA A 95 -7.10 -8.28 7.52
C ALA A 95 -7.08 -8.10 5.99
N VAL A 96 -6.97 -6.85 5.51
CA VAL A 96 -6.95 -6.57 4.06
C VAL A 96 -5.69 -7.14 3.42
N VAL A 97 -4.50 -6.88 3.95
CA VAL A 97 -3.24 -7.34 3.37
C VAL A 97 -3.17 -8.87 3.34
N ASN A 98 -3.55 -9.53 4.44
CA ASN A 98 -3.53 -10.99 4.56
C ASN A 98 -4.55 -11.66 3.64
N GLU A 99 -5.78 -11.18 3.60
CA GLU A 99 -6.83 -11.74 2.74
C GLU A 99 -6.48 -11.58 1.26
N ARG A 100 -5.99 -10.40 0.86
CA ARG A 100 -5.60 -10.15 -0.52
C ARG A 100 -4.43 -11.02 -0.95
N ALA A 101 -3.41 -11.17 -0.09
CA ALA A 101 -2.28 -12.05 -0.36
C ALA A 101 -2.73 -13.52 -0.53
N ALA A 102 -3.60 -14.02 0.35
CA ALA A 102 -4.15 -15.37 0.26
C ALA A 102 -4.95 -15.61 -1.04
N ARG A 103 -5.57 -14.57 -1.59
CA ARG A 103 -6.32 -14.61 -2.86
C ARG A 103 -5.45 -14.29 -4.09
N GLY A 104 -4.17 -14.01 -3.91
CA GLY A 104 -3.26 -13.62 -4.99
C GLY A 104 -3.61 -12.27 -5.63
N LEU A 105 -4.30 -11.39 -4.92
CA LEU A 105 -4.69 -10.05 -5.41
C LEU A 105 -3.54 -9.05 -5.24
N ALA A 106 -3.26 -8.30 -6.30
CA ALA A 106 -2.14 -7.36 -6.35
C ALA A 106 -2.33 -6.18 -5.37
N THR A 107 -1.33 -5.98 -4.49
CA THR A 107 -1.32 -4.87 -3.52
C THR A 107 0.01 -4.13 -3.59
N VAL A 108 -0.02 -2.85 -3.92
CA VAL A 108 1.15 -1.95 -3.87
C VAL A 108 1.03 -1.09 -2.62
N MET A 109 2.05 -1.09 -1.80
CA MET A 109 2.12 -0.30 -0.56
C MET A 109 3.34 0.61 -0.63
N ALA A 110 3.21 1.86 -0.20
CA ALA A 110 4.30 2.81 -0.15
C ALA A 110 4.48 3.37 1.27
N THR A 111 5.72 3.41 1.74
CA THR A 111 6.05 3.92 3.08
C THR A 111 7.36 4.70 3.09
N ASN A 112 7.45 5.70 3.99
CA ASN A 112 8.68 6.40 4.31
C ASN A 112 9.42 5.75 5.50
N LEU A 113 8.80 4.80 6.17
CA LEU A 113 9.35 4.16 7.37
C LEU A 113 10.40 3.11 7.01
N ALA A 114 11.44 3.03 7.81
CA ALA A 114 12.38 1.91 7.82
C ALA A 114 11.76 0.68 8.49
N PHE A 115 12.37 -0.50 8.34
CA PHE A 115 11.83 -1.74 8.90
C PHE A 115 11.58 -1.68 10.41
N ALA A 116 12.55 -1.17 11.18
CA ALA A 116 12.40 -1.04 12.62
C ALA A 116 11.18 -0.17 12.98
N ALA A 117 11.01 0.97 12.33
CA ALA A 117 9.89 1.86 12.55
C ALA A 117 8.55 1.26 12.12
N LEU A 118 8.52 0.45 11.05
CA LEU A 118 7.32 -0.31 10.65
C LEU A 118 6.94 -1.34 11.71
N GLN A 119 7.93 -2.08 12.23
CA GLN A 119 7.71 -3.10 13.26
C GLN A 119 7.25 -2.48 14.57
N ASP A 120 7.90 -1.40 15.01
CA ASP A 120 7.52 -0.67 16.23
C ASP A 120 6.10 -0.10 16.12
N ARG A 121 5.73 0.40 14.94
CA ARG A 121 4.43 1.01 14.71
C ARG A 121 3.29 0.01 14.64
N TYR A 122 3.47 -1.07 13.91
CA TYR A 122 2.39 -2.02 13.56
C TYR A 122 2.44 -3.33 14.34
N GLY A 123 3.52 -3.57 15.08
CA GLY A 123 3.75 -4.83 15.76
C GLY A 123 4.17 -5.96 14.84
N GLU A 124 4.66 -7.03 15.42
CA GLU A 124 5.23 -8.19 14.73
C GLU A 124 4.28 -8.82 13.70
N ARG A 125 3.01 -8.92 14.05
CA ARG A 125 2.02 -9.64 13.24
C ARG A 125 1.78 -8.97 11.88
N LEU A 126 1.53 -7.66 11.85
CA LEU A 126 1.34 -6.93 10.59
C LEU A 126 2.67 -6.76 9.86
N PHE A 127 3.74 -6.42 10.58
CA PHE A 127 5.08 -6.29 10.01
C PHE A 127 5.50 -7.55 9.24
N SER A 128 5.31 -8.74 9.84
CA SER A 128 5.59 -10.02 9.18
C SER A 128 4.84 -10.17 7.85
N ARG A 129 3.58 -9.75 7.78
CA ARG A 129 2.79 -9.81 6.52
C ARG A 129 3.25 -8.80 5.48
N LEU A 130 3.64 -7.61 5.91
CA LEU A 130 4.16 -6.57 5.00
C LEU A 130 5.51 -6.97 4.37
N THR A 131 6.30 -7.80 5.05
CA THR A 131 7.68 -8.14 4.67
C THR A 131 7.89 -9.62 4.32
N ASP A 132 6.84 -10.42 4.29
CA ASP A 132 6.90 -11.85 3.97
C ASP A 132 7.50 -12.07 2.56
N GLY A 133 8.70 -12.60 2.51
CA GLY A 133 9.44 -12.83 1.26
C GLY A 133 8.80 -13.82 0.29
N THR A 134 7.74 -14.54 0.70
CA THR A 134 6.98 -15.44 -0.19
C THR A 134 5.86 -14.72 -0.94
N THR A 135 5.34 -13.64 -0.36
CA THR A 135 4.19 -12.89 -0.92
C THR A 135 4.51 -11.44 -1.26
N THR A 136 5.60 -10.88 -0.72
CA THR A 136 5.93 -9.46 -0.84
C THR A 136 7.29 -9.27 -1.50
N ARG A 137 7.30 -8.54 -2.61
CA ARG A 137 8.53 -7.97 -3.17
C ARG A 137 8.78 -6.60 -2.55
N ILE A 138 9.98 -6.40 -2.02
CA ILE A 138 10.39 -5.12 -1.43
C ILE A 138 11.26 -4.37 -2.44
N LEU A 139 10.89 -3.13 -2.73
CA LEU A 139 11.67 -2.21 -3.57
C LEU A 139 12.08 -1.01 -2.73
N ARG A 140 13.38 -0.88 -2.49
CA ARG A 140 13.95 0.28 -1.81
C ARG A 140 14.37 1.31 -2.82
N LEU A 141 13.78 2.51 -2.74
CA LEU A 141 14.18 3.66 -3.53
C LEU A 141 15.23 4.45 -2.76
N THR A 142 16.35 4.70 -3.41
CA THR A 142 17.48 5.47 -2.86
C THR A 142 17.85 6.58 -3.84
N GLY A 143 18.55 7.60 -3.38
CA GLY A 143 19.00 8.72 -4.21
C GLY A 143 18.54 10.07 -3.67
N ASP A 144 18.65 11.09 -4.49
CA ASP A 144 18.25 12.45 -4.14
C ASP A 144 16.74 12.65 -4.33
N SER A 145 16.16 13.54 -3.52
CA SER A 145 14.74 13.87 -3.62
C SER A 145 14.42 14.50 -4.97
N LEU A 146 13.49 13.92 -5.71
CA LEU A 146 12.96 14.48 -6.96
C LEU A 146 12.23 15.82 -6.75
N ARG A 147 11.91 16.17 -5.50
CA ARG A 147 11.30 17.47 -5.13
C ARG A 147 12.33 18.59 -4.94
N ARG A 148 13.63 18.28 -4.93
CA ARG A 148 14.74 19.24 -4.90
C ARG A 148 15.19 19.55 -6.33
N GLY A 149 14.33 20.06 -7.15
CA GLY A 149 14.69 20.45 -8.50
C GLY A 149 13.88 21.65 -8.93
N THR A 150 14.33 22.81 -8.67
CA THR A 150 14.76 23.92 -9.50
C THR A 150 15.09 25.07 -8.54
N PRO A 151 16.31 25.60 -8.48
CA PRO A 151 16.49 26.91 -7.86
C PRO A 151 15.62 27.88 -8.65
N ALA A 152 14.75 28.58 -7.97
CA ALA A 152 14.08 29.74 -8.56
C ALA A 152 15.15 30.66 -9.15
N CYS A 153 15.09 30.91 -10.45
CA CYS A 153 15.77 32.05 -11.06
C CYS A 153 15.21 33.34 -10.54
#